data_2306678347efcbeda3fdeefbb68e090e
#
_entry.id   2306678347efcbeda3fdeefbb68e090e
#
_cell.length_a   1.000
_cell.length_b   1.000
_cell.length_c   1.000
_cell.angle_alpha   90.00
_cell.angle_beta   90.00
_cell.angle_gamma   90.00
#
_symmetry.space_group_name_H-M   'P 1'
#
loop_
_entity.id
_entity.type
_entity.pdbx_description
1 polymer ?
#
loop_
_entity_poly.entity_id
_entity_poly.type
_entity_poly.pdbx_seq_one_letter_code
_entity_poly.pdbx_strand_id
1 'polypeptide(L)'
;AYDIMPSLVGSEMCIRDRYIKSLLDQNFLEYASYVIKDRAIPDIEDGLKPVQRRILHTMMEMDDGKFNKVANIVGETMKLHPHGDASIASALVVVANKEYFIERQGNFGNLYTGDPASASRYIEARLTPLAKEVLFNPELTEFTESYDGRNLEPILLPCKIPATLLLGAEGIAVGMSTRILPHNFNEVLQAQISYLEEQPFELFPDFLTGGLIDIKDYNDGIEGGKVRIRAKIKEKDKSTLIINDMPYGVTTSQMIESIIKANDKGKIRIKKVVDNTAQNVEIIVFLAKNQSPSITIDALYAFTNCEMSVSPLAFV
;
A
#
# COMPACT_ATOMS: atom_id res chain seq x y z
N ALA A 1 -60.22 -13.56 -4.07
CA ALA A 1 -59.98 -12.46 -4.99
C ALA A 1 -59.71 -11.23 -4.13
N TYR A 2 -58.46 -10.81 -4.07
CA TYR A 2 -58.08 -9.53 -3.45
C TYR A 2 -58.17 -8.50 -4.58
N ASP A 3 -59.10 -7.57 -4.45
CA ASP A 3 -59.18 -6.40 -5.31
C ASP A 3 -57.92 -5.56 -5.09
N ILE A 4 -56.99 -5.65 -6.02
CA ILE A 4 -55.82 -4.76 -6.10
C ILE A 4 -56.39 -3.41 -6.45
N MET A 5 -56.23 -2.44 -5.55
CA MET A 5 -56.74 -1.06 -5.72
C MET A 5 -56.37 -0.48 -7.09
N PRO A 6 -57.34 -0.01 -7.85
CA PRO A 6 -57.11 0.55 -9.21
C PRO A 6 -56.16 1.75 -9.22
N SER A 7 -55.94 2.40 -8.09
CA SER A 7 -55.01 3.54 -7.93
C SER A 7 -53.54 3.19 -8.05
N LEU A 8 -53.16 1.89 -7.97
CA LEU A 8 -51.78 1.43 -8.15
C LEU A 8 -51.48 1.01 -9.60
N VAL A 9 -52.48 0.93 -10.46
CA VAL A 9 -52.36 0.47 -11.85
C VAL A 9 -52.34 1.63 -12.86
N GLY A 10 -52.62 2.87 -12.44
CA GLY A 10 -52.77 4.00 -13.35
C GLY A 10 -51.80 5.15 -13.20
N SER A 11 -50.99 5.18 -12.19
CA SER A 11 -49.90 6.14 -12.10
C SER A 11 -48.59 5.47 -12.52
N GLU A 12 -47.80 6.15 -13.29
CA GLU A 12 -46.49 5.75 -13.85
C GLU A 12 -45.44 5.17 -12.85
N MET A 13 -45.85 4.33 -11.93
CA MET A 13 -44.96 3.36 -11.31
C MET A 13 -44.67 2.28 -12.35
N CYS A 14 -44.00 2.68 -13.40
CA CYS A 14 -43.43 1.79 -14.37
C CYS A 14 -42.52 0.81 -13.65
N ILE A 15 -42.99 -0.41 -13.39
CA ILE A 15 -42.14 -1.58 -13.47
C ILE A 15 -41.59 -1.54 -14.90
N ARG A 16 -40.45 -0.85 -15.09
CA ARG A 16 -39.77 -0.91 -16.38
C ARG A 16 -39.26 -2.35 -16.47
N ASP A 17 -39.89 -3.13 -17.32
CA ASP A 17 -39.39 -4.43 -17.75
C ASP A 17 -38.07 -4.23 -18.47
N ARG A 18 -37.02 -4.02 -17.69
CA ARG A 18 -35.65 -4.09 -18.18
C ARG A 18 -35.22 -5.53 -18.10
N TYR A 19 -34.75 -6.06 -19.21
CA TYR A 19 -34.06 -7.34 -19.19
C TYR A 19 -32.95 -7.29 -18.12
N ILE A 20 -32.95 -8.25 -17.22
CA ILE A 20 -31.96 -8.39 -16.11
C ILE A 20 -30.53 -8.21 -16.65
N LYS A 21 -30.25 -8.72 -17.84
CA LYS A 21 -28.95 -8.57 -18.48
C LYS A 21 -28.55 -7.10 -18.69
N SER A 22 -29.41 -6.27 -19.28
CA SER A 22 -29.09 -4.85 -19.53
C SER A 22 -28.91 -4.05 -18.24
N LEU A 23 -29.66 -4.40 -17.19
CA LEU A 23 -29.51 -3.80 -15.88
C LEU A 23 -28.19 -4.20 -15.22
N LEU A 24 -27.84 -5.48 -15.29
CA LEU A 24 -26.57 -6.00 -14.77
C LEU A 24 -25.38 -5.41 -15.52
N ASP A 25 -25.44 -5.35 -16.85
CA ASP A 25 -24.37 -4.77 -17.67
C ASP A 25 -24.15 -3.28 -17.34
N GLN A 26 -25.23 -2.50 -17.20
CA GLN A 26 -25.13 -1.08 -16.83
C GLN A 26 -24.56 -0.91 -15.42
N ASN A 27 -25.12 -1.58 -14.42
CA ASN A 27 -24.67 -1.48 -13.03
C ASN A 27 -23.23 -1.98 -12.89
N PHE A 28 -22.84 -3.01 -13.65
CA PHE A 28 -21.46 -3.51 -13.64
C PHE A 28 -20.49 -2.48 -14.20
N LEU A 29 -20.82 -1.83 -15.32
CA LEU A 29 -19.99 -0.77 -15.90
C LEU A 29 -19.86 0.45 -14.98
N GLU A 30 -20.96 0.88 -14.37
CA GLU A 30 -20.96 1.99 -13.40
C GLU A 30 -20.09 1.65 -12.18
N TYR A 31 -20.25 0.45 -11.63
CA TYR A 31 -19.45 -0.02 -10.51
C TYR A 31 -17.97 -0.17 -10.88
N ALA A 32 -17.66 -0.76 -12.03
CA ALA A 32 -16.30 -0.92 -12.51
C ALA A 32 -15.60 0.44 -12.70
N SER A 33 -16.29 1.39 -13.34
CA SER A 33 -15.79 2.76 -13.52
C SER A 33 -15.51 3.44 -12.18
N TYR A 34 -16.46 3.34 -11.24
CA TYR A 34 -16.29 3.88 -9.89
C TYR A 34 -15.07 3.27 -9.17
N VAL A 35 -14.92 1.94 -9.18
CA VAL A 35 -13.80 1.28 -8.50
C VAL A 35 -12.46 1.66 -9.12
N ILE A 36 -12.40 1.88 -10.43
CA ILE A 36 -11.19 2.31 -11.12
C ILE A 36 -10.86 3.76 -10.76
N LYS A 37 -11.78 4.69 -11.00
CA LYS A 37 -11.52 6.14 -10.91
C LYS A 37 -11.47 6.65 -9.48
N ASP A 38 -12.37 6.15 -8.62
CA ASP A 38 -12.62 6.75 -7.30
C ASP A 38 -12.15 5.90 -6.13
N ARG A 39 -11.43 4.78 -6.40
CA ARG A 39 -11.05 3.89 -5.30
C ARG A 39 -9.66 3.27 -5.42
N ALA A 40 -9.37 2.55 -6.50
CA ALA A 40 -8.27 1.58 -6.50
C ALA A 40 -6.99 2.08 -7.15
N ILE A 41 -7.10 2.92 -8.18
CA ILE A 41 -5.96 3.36 -8.98
C ILE A 41 -5.50 4.74 -8.48
N PRO A 42 -4.20 4.95 -8.28
CA PRO A 42 -3.65 6.27 -7.96
C PRO A 42 -3.62 7.14 -9.21
N ASP A 43 -3.67 8.46 -9.02
CA ASP A 43 -3.42 9.40 -10.10
C ASP A 43 -1.91 9.60 -10.33
N ILE A 44 -1.52 9.90 -11.56
CA ILE A 44 -0.10 10.07 -11.91
C ILE A 44 0.49 11.36 -11.32
N GLU A 45 -0.31 12.41 -11.19
CA GLU A 45 0.16 13.74 -10.80
C GLU A 45 0.52 13.83 -9.30
N ASP A 46 -0.22 13.12 -8.45
CA ASP A 46 0.01 13.13 -7.00
C ASP A 46 0.34 11.75 -6.40
N GLY A 47 0.22 10.69 -7.17
CA GLY A 47 0.47 9.32 -6.70
C GLY A 47 -0.51 8.82 -5.65
N LEU A 48 -1.65 9.50 -5.48
CA LEU A 48 -2.60 9.26 -4.41
C LEU A 48 -3.90 8.64 -4.93
N LYS A 49 -4.45 7.75 -4.13
CA LYS A 49 -5.85 7.34 -4.28
C LYS A 49 -6.77 8.42 -3.71
N PRO A 50 -8.03 8.52 -4.17
CA PRO A 50 -8.96 9.54 -3.70
C PRO A 50 -9.08 9.63 -2.17
N VAL A 51 -9.17 8.51 -1.47
CA VAL A 51 -9.22 8.51 0.00
C VAL A 51 -7.95 9.09 0.64
N GLN A 52 -6.78 8.82 0.07
CA GLN A 52 -5.50 9.33 0.58
C GLN A 52 -5.39 10.84 0.37
N ARG A 53 -5.83 11.31 -0.81
CA ARG A 53 -5.89 12.75 -1.15
C ARG A 53 -6.79 13.51 -0.19
N ARG A 54 -7.99 12.99 0.06
CA ARG A 54 -8.97 13.56 1.01
C ARG A 54 -8.42 13.61 2.44
N ILE A 55 -7.72 12.57 2.89
CA ILE A 55 -7.06 12.54 4.21
C ILE A 55 -6.01 13.65 4.31
N LEU A 56 -5.09 13.75 3.33
CA LEU A 56 -4.01 14.73 3.36
C LEU A 56 -4.56 16.16 3.25
N HIS A 57 -5.57 16.38 2.42
CA HIS A 57 -6.27 17.66 2.34
C HIS A 57 -6.92 18.05 3.69
N THR A 58 -7.68 17.14 4.28
CA THR A 58 -8.27 17.37 5.63
C THR A 58 -7.21 17.67 6.67
N MET A 59 -6.09 16.96 6.64
CA MET A 59 -4.98 17.23 7.56
C MET A 59 -4.38 18.63 7.35
N MET A 60 -4.36 19.14 6.12
CA MET A 60 -3.90 20.49 5.81
C MET A 60 -4.88 21.56 6.32
N GLU A 61 -6.19 21.33 6.14
CA GLU A 61 -7.22 22.23 6.68
C GLU A 61 -7.22 22.31 8.22
N MET A 62 -6.89 21.20 8.88
CA MET A 62 -6.80 21.10 10.34
C MET A 62 -5.43 21.52 10.91
N ASP A 63 -4.47 21.90 10.06
CA ASP A 63 -3.08 22.08 10.48
C ASP A 63 -2.85 23.30 11.34
N ASP A 64 -2.64 23.08 12.61
CA ASP A 64 -2.22 24.09 13.60
C ASP A 64 -0.76 23.87 14.10
N GLY A 65 -0.01 22.99 13.42
CA GLY A 65 1.35 22.58 13.78
C GLY A 65 1.41 21.53 14.89
N LYS A 66 0.29 21.12 15.48
CA LYS A 66 0.22 20.13 16.56
C LYS A 66 -0.25 18.79 16.03
N PHE A 67 -0.04 17.75 16.84
CA PHE A 67 -0.62 16.45 16.58
C PHE A 67 -2.14 16.46 16.82
N ASN A 68 -2.88 15.89 15.90
CA ASN A 68 -4.31 15.66 15.98
C ASN A 68 -4.61 14.17 16.18
N LYS A 69 -5.64 13.85 16.97
CA LYS A 69 -6.14 12.47 17.08
C LYS A 69 -6.53 11.96 15.71
N VAL A 70 -6.09 10.75 15.36
CA VAL A 70 -6.49 10.12 14.11
C VAL A 70 -8.01 10.01 14.01
N ALA A 71 -8.71 9.76 15.11
CA ALA A 71 -10.16 9.75 15.14
C ALA A 71 -10.80 11.09 14.69
N ASN A 72 -10.18 12.23 15.03
CA ASN A 72 -10.67 13.55 14.61
C ASN A 72 -10.42 13.76 13.10
N ILE A 73 -9.22 13.41 12.63
CA ILE A 73 -8.87 13.49 11.20
C ILE A 73 -9.84 12.63 10.39
N VAL A 74 -10.11 11.40 10.82
CA VAL A 74 -11.06 10.49 10.18
C VAL A 74 -12.46 11.09 10.14
N GLY A 75 -12.94 11.65 11.27
CA GLY A 75 -14.25 12.29 11.35
C GLY A 75 -14.41 13.47 10.38
N GLU A 76 -13.39 14.32 10.28
CA GLU A 76 -13.38 15.44 9.34
C GLU A 76 -13.31 14.94 7.88
N THR A 77 -12.50 13.91 7.59
CA THR A 77 -12.40 13.32 6.25
C THR A 77 -13.73 12.72 5.76
N MET A 78 -14.59 12.25 6.67
CA MET A 78 -15.92 11.72 6.29
C MET A 78 -16.82 12.75 5.62
N LYS A 79 -16.55 14.05 5.77
CA LYS A 79 -17.27 15.11 5.04
C LYS A 79 -17.00 15.08 3.55
N LEU A 80 -15.85 14.51 3.15
CA LEU A 80 -15.39 14.41 1.77
C LEU A 80 -15.51 13.00 1.21
N HIS A 81 -15.43 11.97 2.07
CA HIS A 81 -15.35 10.57 1.66
C HIS A 81 -16.58 9.77 2.09
N PRO A 82 -17.43 9.29 1.14
CA PRO A 82 -18.72 8.65 1.44
C PRO A 82 -18.58 7.18 1.86
N HIS A 83 -17.60 6.85 2.69
CA HIS A 83 -17.36 5.49 3.19
C HIS A 83 -17.11 5.48 4.69
N GLY A 84 -17.15 4.28 5.30
CA GLY A 84 -17.02 4.11 6.74
C GLY A 84 -15.65 4.55 7.28
N ASP A 85 -15.66 5.02 8.53
CA ASP A 85 -14.51 5.50 9.29
C ASP A 85 -13.34 4.50 9.32
N ALA A 86 -13.62 3.20 9.41
CA ALA A 86 -12.61 2.15 9.40
C ALA A 86 -11.76 2.14 8.12
N SER A 87 -12.36 2.41 6.95
CA SER A 87 -11.64 2.46 5.68
C SER A 87 -10.71 3.68 5.62
N ILE A 88 -11.17 4.84 6.11
CA ILE A 88 -10.37 6.06 6.19
C ILE A 88 -9.21 5.89 7.16
N ALA A 89 -9.49 5.34 8.36
CA ALA A 89 -8.45 5.07 9.35
C ALA A 89 -7.36 4.12 8.83
N SER A 90 -7.76 3.05 8.15
CA SER A 90 -6.82 2.11 7.54
C SER A 90 -5.98 2.78 6.44
N ALA A 91 -6.58 3.61 5.59
CA ALA A 91 -5.86 4.36 4.57
C ALA A 91 -4.86 5.36 5.17
N LEU A 92 -5.25 6.08 6.23
CA LEU A 92 -4.36 6.98 6.96
C LEU A 92 -3.14 6.24 7.52
N VAL A 93 -3.36 5.09 8.17
CA VAL A 93 -2.28 4.25 8.71
C VAL A 93 -1.31 3.80 7.60
N VAL A 94 -1.84 3.40 6.43
CA VAL A 94 -1.01 3.00 5.28
C VAL A 94 -0.14 4.17 4.80
N VAL A 95 -0.70 5.37 4.64
CA VAL A 95 0.07 6.55 4.21
C VAL A 95 1.09 6.94 5.29
N ALA A 96 0.69 6.92 6.56
CA ALA A 96 1.57 7.25 7.68
C ALA A 96 2.77 6.29 7.78
N ASN A 97 2.58 5.00 7.50
CA ASN A 97 3.64 4.00 7.51
C ASN A 97 4.61 4.09 6.32
N LYS A 98 4.34 4.94 5.33
CA LYS A 98 5.32 5.31 4.30
C LYS A 98 6.36 6.33 4.78
N GLU A 99 6.09 7.02 5.91
CA GLU A 99 7.00 7.94 6.64
C GLU A 99 7.37 9.24 5.91
N TYR A 100 6.76 9.55 4.77
CA TYR A 100 7.09 10.76 4.00
C TYR A 100 6.17 11.94 4.35
N PHE A 101 4.84 11.74 4.35
CA PHE A 101 3.88 12.84 4.40
C PHE A 101 3.21 13.02 5.77
N ILE A 102 3.19 11.98 6.59
CA ILE A 102 2.53 11.97 7.89
C ILE A 102 3.53 11.64 8.98
N GLU A 103 3.67 12.54 9.95
CA GLU A 103 4.39 12.29 11.19
C GLU A 103 3.45 11.61 12.19
N ARG A 104 3.94 10.60 12.88
CA ARG A 104 3.16 9.68 13.71
C ARG A 104 3.48 9.84 15.18
N GLN A 105 2.48 9.76 16.03
CA GLN A 105 2.63 9.64 17.48
C GLN A 105 1.74 8.51 18.00
N GLY A 106 2.34 7.54 18.71
CA GLY A 106 1.67 6.33 19.18
C GLY A 106 1.95 5.11 18.31
N ASN A 107 1.17 4.04 18.47
CA ASN A 107 1.37 2.77 17.79
C ASN A 107 0.57 2.70 16.47
N PHE A 108 1.25 2.90 15.35
CA PHE A 108 0.70 2.75 13.99
C PHE A 108 0.87 1.35 13.40
N GLY A 109 1.10 0.35 14.24
CA GLY A 109 1.39 -1.01 13.82
C GLY A 109 2.88 -1.23 13.54
N ASN A 110 3.20 -2.40 13.04
CA ASN A 110 4.57 -2.77 12.71
C ASN A 110 4.60 -3.50 11.36
N LEU A 111 5.30 -2.93 10.39
CA LEU A 111 5.42 -3.50 9.03
C LEU A 111 6.18 -4.83 9.02
N TYR A 112 7.08 -5.04 9.98
CA TYR A 112 7.88 -6.27 10.06
C TYR A 112 7.09 -7.42 10.68
N THR A 113 6.40 -7.18 11.80
CA THR A 113 5.65 -8.23 12.52
C THR A 113 4.25 -8.42 11.96
N GLY A 114 3.68 -7.40 11.30
CA GLY A 114 2.30 -7.37 10.83
C GLY A 114 1.30 -7.01 11.94
N ASP A 115 1.78 -6.52 13.08
CA ASP A 115 0.90 -6.08 14.16
C ASP A 115 0.04 -4.90 13.69
N PRO A 116 -1.26 -4.90 14.00
CA PRO A 116 -2.15 -3.81 13.63
C PRO A 116 -1.88 -2.53 14.41
N ALA A 117 -2.27 -1.39 13.84
CA ALA A 117 -2.27 -0.13 14.55
C ALA A 117 -3.26 -0.13 15.72
N SER A 118 -2.97 0.66 16.74
CA SER A 118 -3.92 0.94 17.81
C SER A 118 -5.17 1.66 17.29
N ALA A 119 -6.26 1.60 18.05
CA ALA A 119 -7.48 2.31 17.68
C ALA A 119 -7.24 3.82 17.50
N SER A 120 -7.92 4.43 16.52
CA SER A 120 -7.74 5.82 16.08
C SER A 120 -7.81 6.86 17.21
N ARG A 121 -8.49 6.56 18.32
CA ARG A 121 -8.58 7.44 19.51
C ARG A 121 -7.30 7.50 20.33
N TYR A 122 -6.36 6.57 20.14
CA TYR A 122 -5.11 6.50 20.92
C TYR A 122 -3.88 6.99 20.16
N ILE A 123 -3.96 7.12 18.85
CA ILE A 123 -2.86 7.52 17.97
C ILE A 123 -3.10 8.92 17.42
N GLU A 124 -2.03 9.62 17.13
CA GLU A 124 -2.05 11.00 16.66
C GLU A 124 -1.18 11.17 15.42
N ALA A 125 -1.55 12.10 14.57
CA ALA A 125 -0.85 12.40 13.34
C ALA A 125 -0.82 13.90 13.04
N ARG A 126 0.19 14.32 12.29
CA ARG A 126 0.26 15.65 11.66
C ARG A 126 1.01 15.57 10.34
N LEU A 127 0.88 16.60 9.51
CA LEU A 127 1.64 16.67 8.26
C LEU A 127 3.13 16.92 8.55
N THR A 128 3.99 16.28 7.77
CA THR A 128 5.42 16.58 7.78
C THR A 128 5.69 17.93 7.09
N PRO A 129 6.82 18.60 7.37
CA PRO A 129 7.27 19.75 6.58
C PRO A 129 7.40 19.44 5.09
N LEU A 130 7.86 18.23 4.75
CA LEU A 130 7.95 17.76 3.36
C LEU A 130 6.57 17.76 2.68
N ALA A 131 5.54 17.18 3.33
CA ALA A 131 4.19 17.14 2.77
C ALA A 131 3.67 18.56 2.46
N LYS A 132 3.85 19.49 3.39
CA LYS A 132 3.43 20.88 3.22
C LYS A 132 4.13 21.56 2.04
N GLU A 133 5.40 21.26 1.82
CA GLU A 133 6.18 21.87 0.74
C GLU A 133 5.84 21.26 -0.63
N VAL A 134 5.60 19.93 -0.71
CA VAL A 134 5.54 19.24 -2.00
C VAL A 134 4.14 18.95 -2.51
N LEU A 135 3.13 18.84 -1.62
CA LEU A 135 1.76 18.44 -2.01
C LEU A 135 0.80 19.63 -2.16
N PHE A 136 1.02 20.71 -1.43
CA PHE A 136 0.03 21.79 -1.35
C PHE A 136 0.49 23.02 -2.10
N ASN A 137 -0.10 23.24 -3.26
CA ASN A 137 0.09 24.43 -4.08
C ASN A 137 -1.29 25.06 -4.39
N PRO A 138 -1.70 26.09 -3.62
CA PRO A 138 -3.01 26.71 -3.81
C PRO A 138 -3.25 27.31 -5.20
N GLU A 139 -2.19 27.69 -5.92
CA GLU A 139 -2.28 28.32 -7.22
C GLU A 139 -2.55 27.28 -8.35
N LEU A 140 -2.18 26.03 -8.12
CA LEU A 140 -2.32 24.94 -9.10
C LEU A 140 -3.43 23.94 -8.73
N THR A 141 -3.91 23.97 -7.48
CA THR A 141 -4.92 23.02 -7.02
C THR A 141 -6.32 23.43 -7.48
N GLU A 142 -6.95 22.58 -8.26
CA GLU A 142 -8.35 22.72 -8.64
C GLU A 142 -9.24 21.98 -7.65
N PHE A 143 -10.42 22.56 -7.39
CA PHE A 143 -11.40 22.02 -6.44
C PHE A 143 -12.70 21.68 -7.13
N THR A 144 -13.38 20.66 -6.60
CA THR A 144 -14.73 20.26 -6.99
C THR A 144 -15.61 20.12 -5.76
N GLU A 145 -16.91 20.05 -5.94
CA GLU A 145 -17.85 19.77 -4.86
C GLU A 145 -17.71 18.34 -4.37
N SER A 146 -17.78 18.16 -3.04
CA SER A 146 -17.84 16.84 -2.40
C SER A 146 -19.11 16.08 -2.82
N TYR A 147 -19.16 14.78 -2.49
CA TYR A 147 -20.26 13.89 -2.84
C TYR A 147 -21.66 14.40 -2.42
N ASP A 148 -21.76 15.25 -1.41
CA ASP A 148 -23.00 15.83 -0.89
C ASP A 148 -23.17 17.33 -1.27
N GLY A 149 -22.23 17.89 -2.02
CA GLY A 149 -22.25 19.29 -2.47
C GLY A 149 -22.06 20.33 -1.37
N ARG A 150 -21.64 19.93 -0.16
CA ARG A 150 -21.53 20.83 0.99
C ARG A 150 -20.12 21.36 1.22
N ASN A 151 -19.12 20.64 0.74
CA ASN A 151 -17.72 20.99 0.92
C ASN A 151 -17.02 20.99 -0.43
N LEU A 152 -15.85 21.59 -0.50
CA LEU A 152 -14.95 21.49 -1.63
C LEU A 152 -13.85 20.49 -1.32
N GLU A 153 -13.48 19.69 -2.32
CA GLU A 153 -12.35 18.79 -2.25
C GLU A 153 -11.41 19.00 -3.44
N PRO A 154 -10.09 18.78 -3.27
CA PRO A 154 -9.16 18.91 -4.39
C PRO A 154 -9.38 17.78 -5.38
N ILE A 155 -9.41 18.12 -6.68
CA ILE A 155 -9.41 17.13 -7.75
C ILE A 155 -8.11 16.36 -7.71
N LEU A 156 -6.97 17.09 -7.63
CA LEU A 156 -5.62 16.57 -7.50
C LEU A 156 -4.81 17.47 -6.57
N LEU A 157 -3.72 16.92 -6.01
CA LEU A 157 -2.69 17.68 -5.31
C LEU A 157 -1.41 17.67 -6.15
N PRO A 158 -1.24 18.65 -7.09
CA PRO A 158 -0.09 18.65 -8.00
C PRO A 158 1.23 18.59 -7.23
N CYS A 159 1.87 17.43 -7.25
CA CYS A 159 3.05 17.17 -6.42
C CYS A 159 4.33 17.64 -7.11
N LYS A 160 5.21 18.33 -6.39
CA LYS A 160 6.50 18.80 -6.90
C LYS A 160 7.53 17.69 -7.15
N ILE A 161 7.28 16.49 -6.64
CA ILE A 161 8.15 15.32 -6.78
C ILE A 161 7.35 14.12 -7.30
N PRO A 162 7.97 13.11 -7.92
CA PRO A 162 7.28 11.93 -8.42
C PRO A 162 6.77 11.03 -7.27
N ALA A 163 5.71 11.47 -6.58
CA ALA A 163 5.19 10.79 -5.39
C ALA A 163 4.69 9.37 -5.70
N THR A 164 4.21 9.13 -6.91
CA THR A 164 3.80 7.79 -7.37
C THR A 164 4.93 6.77 -7.26
N LEU A 165 6.15 7.15 -7.68
CA LEU A 165 7.33 6.28 -7.58
C LEU A 165 7.85 6.20 -6.15
N LEU A 166 7.81 7.31 -5.41
CA LEU A 166 8.27 7.35 -4.03
C LEU A 166 7.42 6.46 -3.11
N LEU A 167 6.11 6.61 -3.18
CA LEU A 167 5.18 5.87 -2.31
C LEU A 167 4.98 4.44 -2.78
N GLY A 168 5.04 4.22 -4.08
CA GLY A 168 4.48 3.01 -4.66
C GLY A 168 2.96 2.92 -4.43
N ALA A 169 2.30 2.10 -5.20
CA ALA A 169 0.87 1.87 -5.05
C ALA A 169 0.51 0.43 -5.37
N GLU A 170 -0.48 -0.10 -4.67
CA GLU A 170 -1.07 -1.39 -4.97
C GLU A 170 -2.59 -1.24 -4.95
N GLY A 171 -3.26 -1.64 -6.03
CA GLY A 171 -4.69 -1.52 -6.16
C GLY A 171 -5.26 -2.61 -7.06
N ILE A 172 -6.43 -3.13 -6.66
CA ILE A 172 -7.20 -4.11 -7.44
C ILE A 172 -8.53 -3.49 -7.75
N ALA A 173 -8.80 -3.32 -9.05
CA ALA A 173 -10.06 -2.82 -9.58
C ALA A 173 -10.78 -3.93 -10.35
N VAL A 174 -11.87 -3.57 -11.02
CA VAL A 174 -12.59 -4.51 -11.87
C VAL A 174 -11.94 -4.54 -13.25
N GLY A 175 -11.41 -5.69 -13.63
CA GLY A 175 -10.75 -5.88 -14.93
C GLY A 175 -9.32 -5.35 -15.03
N MET A 176 -8.82 -4.64 -14.00
CA MET A 176 -7.44 -4.16 -13.97
C MET A 176 -6.89 -4.11 -12.54
N SER A 177 -5.56 -4.08 -12.45
CA SER A 177 -4.86 -3.90 -11.19
C SER A 177 -3.63 -3.04 -11.41
N THR A 178 -3.16 -2.39 -10.36
CA THR A 178 -1.87 -1.68 -10.38
C THR A 178 -0.98 -2.19 -9.26
N ARG A 179 0.31 -2.27 -9.54
CA ARG A 179 1.36 -2.56 -8.56
C ARG A 179 2.61 -1.79 -8.93
N ILE A 180 2.74 -0.60 -8.38
CA ILE A 180 3.90 0.27 -8.52
C ILE A 180 4.76 0.06 -7.27
N LEU A 181 6.00 -0.36 -7.47
CA LEU A 181 6.94 -0.58 -6.36
C LEU A 181 7.48 0.76 -5.85
N PRO A 182 7.72 0.92 -4.54
CA PRO A 182 8.33 2.13 -4.00
C PRO A 182 9.81 2.21 -4.38
N HIS A 183 10.35 3.43 -4.33
CA HIS A 183 11.74 3.74 -4.66
C HIS A 183 12.37 4.60 -3.56
N ASN A 184 13.69 4.66 -3.55
CA ASN A 184 14.44 5.48 -2.61
C ASN A 184 14.24 6.98 -2.88
N PHE A 185 14.02 7.76 -1.83
CA PHE A 185 13.75 9.20 -1.94
C PHE A 185 14.86 9.97 -2.65
N ASN A 186 16.12 9.72 -2.26
CA ASN A 186 17.25 10.42 -2.85
C ASN A 186 17.47 10.03 -4.32
N GLU A 187 17.27 8.75 -4.66
CA GLU A 187 17.39 8.26 -6.03
C GLU A 187 16.27 8.81 -6.92
N VAL A 188 15.05 8.91 -6.41
CA VAL A 188 13.93 9.55 -7.12
C VAL A 188 14.21 11.01 -7.41
N LEU A 189 14.71 11.78 -6.44
CA LEU A 189 15.09 13.17 -6.66
C LEU A 189 16.24 13.31 -7.65
N GLN A 190 17.25 12.45 -7.56
CA GLN A 190 18.37 12.46 -8.52
C GLN A 190 17.90 12.10 -9.93
N ALA A 191 17.00 11.13 -10.06
CA ALA A 191 16.39 10.77 -11.34
C ALA A 191 15.57 11.94 -11.91
N GLN A 192 14.83 12.68 -11.07
CA GLN A 192 14.09 13.87 -11.47
C GLN A 192 15.03 14.98 -11.97
N ILE A 193 16.15 15.21 -11.28
CA ILE A 193 17.17 16.18 -11.72
C ILE A 193 17.76 15.76 -13.07
N SER A 194 18.18 14.49 -13.19
CA SER A 194 18.74 13.97 -14.44
C SER A 194 17.76 14.07 -15.61
N TYR A 195 16.47 13.80 -15.37
CA TYR A 195 15.42 13.96 -16.38
C TYR A 195 15.29 15.41 -16.85
N LEU A 196 15.30 16.37 -15.92
CA LEU A 196 15.21 17.80 -16.24
C LEU A 196 16.46 18.32 -16.97
N GLU A 197 17.61 17.71 -16.74
CA GLU A 197 18.88 18.01 -17.41
C GLU A 197 19.08 17.22 -18.70
N GLU A 198 18.09 16.44 -19.14
CA GLU A 198 18.14 15.56 -20.31
C GLU A 198 19.31 14.54 -20.26
N GLN A 199 19.67 14.12 -19.03
CA GLN A 199 20.69 13.11 -18.80
C GLN A 199 20.06 11.73 -18.62
N PRO A 200 20.74 10.64 -19.06
CA PRO A 200 20.28 9.29 -18.80
C PRO A 200 20.32 8.98 -17.30
N PHE A 201 19.34 8.23 -16.83
CA PHE A 201 19.31 7.73 -15.46
C PHE A 201 18.75 6.31 -15.42
N GLU A 202 19.04 5.61 -14.34
CA GLU A 202 18.42 4.33 -13.98
C GLU A 202 17.78 4.49 -12.60
N LEU A 203 16.60 3.90 -12.41
CA LEU A 203 15.88 3.95 -11.15
C LEU A 203 15.31 2.56 -10.84
N PHE A 204 15.65 2.02 -9.67
CA PHE A 204 15.22 0.69 -9.27
C PHE A 204 14.40 0.74 -7.98
N PRO A 205 13.46 -0.21 -7.80
CA PRO A 205 12.68 -0.30 -6.57
C PRO A 205 13.55 -0.45 -5.33
N ASP A 206 13.15 0.22 -4.25
CA ASP A 206 13.76 0.11 -2.93
C ASP A 206 12.66 -0.05 -1.86
N PHE A 207 12.95 -0.80 -0.81
CA PHE A 207 11.96 -1.18 0.19
C PHE A 207 12.40 -0.81 1.61
N LEU A 208 11.49 -0.22 2.38
CA LEU A 208 11.73 0.09 3.79
C LEU A 208 12.08 -1.15 4.63
N THR A 209 11.65 -2.32 4.21
CA THR A 209 11.94 -3.59 4.90
C THR A 209 13.34 -4.15 4.61
N GLY A 210 14.10 -3.49 3.72
CA GLY A 210 15.43 -3.94 3.30
C GLY A 210 15.37 -5.17 2.40
N GLY A 211 16.42 -6.00 2.48
CA GLY A 211 16.55 -7.21 1.67
C GLY A 211 17.51 -7.04 0.49
N LEU A 212 17.51 -8.01 -0.39
CA LEU A 212 18.27 -8.04 -1.64
C LEU A 212 17.30 -8.13 -2.80
N ILE A 213 17.54 -7.37 -3.87
CA ILE A 213 16.68 -7.36 -5.05
C ILE A 213 17.47 -7.84 -6.29
N ASP A 214 16.84 -8.72 -7.07
CA ASP A 214 17.31 -9.10 -8.42
C ASP A 214 16.41 -8.39 -9.43
N ILE A 215 17.01 -7.43 -10.15
CA ILE A 215 16.35 -6.50 -11.08
C ILE A 215 16.51 -6.90 -12.54
N LYS A 216 17.13 -8.05 -12.83
CA LYS A 216 17.43 -8.48 -14.20
C LYS A 216 16.24 -8.41 -15.15
N ASP A 217 15.07 -8.76 -14.64
CA ASP A 217 13.82 -8.86 -15.39
C ASP A 217 12.82 -7.75 -14.99
N TYR A 218 13.29 -6.64 -14.39
CA TYR A 218 12.43 -5.57 -13.87
C TYR A 218 11.63 -4.86 -14.96
N ASN A 219 12.26 -4.64 -16.13
CA ASN A 219 11.64 -4.02 -17.30
C ASN A 219 10.92 -2.69 -16.99
N ASP A 220 11.55 -1.83 -16.18
CA ASP A 220 11.05 -0.50 -15.76
C ASP A 220 9.58 -0.49 -15.25
N GLY A 221 9.14 -1.57 -14.64
CA GLY A 221 7.79 -1.69 -14.09
C GLY A 221 6.69 -1.94 -15.14
N ILE A 222 7.05 -2.18 -16.40
CA ILE A 222 6.11 -2.49 -17.47
C ILE A 222 5.59 -3.92 -17.32
N GLU A 223 4.41 -4.18 -17.86
CA GLU A 223 3.77 -5.50 -17.87
C GLU A 223 4.72 -6.60 -18.38
N GLY A 224 4.75 -7.71 -17.66
CA GLY A 224 5.66 -8.83 -17.94
C GLY A 224 6.99 -8.73 -17.18
N GLY A 225 7.30 -7.58 -16.58
CA GLY A 225 8.45 -7.41 -15.69
C GLY A 225 8.32 -8.25 -14.41
N LYS A 226 9.47 -8.58 -13.82
CA LYS A 226 9.54 -9.36 -12.58
C LYS A 226 10.76 -8.98 -11.76
N VAL A 227 10.57 -8.81 -10.48
CA VAL A 227 11.67 -8.68 -9.50
C VAL A 227 11.63 -9.84 -8.52
N ARG A 228 12.80 -10.31 -8.11
CA ARG A 228 12.94 -11.26 -7.00
C ARG A 228 13.55 -10.55 -5.81
N ILE A 229 12.90 -10.68 -4.67
CA ILE A 229 13.29 -10.02 -3.44
C ILE A 229 13.65 -11.11 -2.43
N ARG A 230 14.83 -11.03 -1.85
CA ARG A 230 15.37 -11.99 -0.91
C ARG A 230 15.58 -11.39 0.48
N ALA A 231 15.27 -12.15 1.49
CA ALA A 231 15.70 -11.89 2.84
C ALA A 231 17.24 -11.85 2.92
N LYS A 232 17.78 -11.00 3.78
CA LYS A 232 19.23 -11.00 4.06
C LYS A 232 19.54 -12.01 5.14
N ILE A 233 20.15 -13.12 4.75
CA ILE A 233 20.50 -14.23 5.64
C ILE A 233 22.00 -14.22 5.87
N LYS A 234 22.41 -14.25 7.14
CA LYS A 234 23.83 -14.34 7.55
C LYS A 234 24.07 -15.62 8.32
N GLU A 235 25.21 -16.22 8.09
CA GLU A 235 25.74 -17.29 8.94
C GLU A 235 26.33 -16.67 10.22
N LYS A 236 25.76 -17.03 11.38
CA LYS A 236 26.30 -16.63 12.69
C LYS A 236 27.40 -17.59 13.14
N ASP A 237 27.14 -18.86 12.98
CA ASP A 237 28.04 -19.96 13.25
C ASP A 237 27.67 -21.20 12.42
N LYS A 238 28.43 -22.29 12.52
CA LYS A 238 28.21 -23.54 11.75
C LYS A 238 26.85 -24.19 11.95
N SER A 239 26.07 -23.73 12.91
CA SER A 239 24.78 -24.34 13.28
C SER A 239 23.62 -23.31 13.35
N THR A 240 23.91 -22.03 13.11
CA THR A 240 22.94 -20.94 13.32
C THR A 240 22.97 -19.94 12.18
N LEU A 241 21.80 -19.66 11.62
CA LEU A 241 21.58 -18.59 10.65
C LEU A 241 20.77 -17.47 11.29
N ILE A 242 20.98 -16.23 10.84
CA ILE A 242 20.20 -15.06 11.24
C ILE A 242 19.63 -14.42 9.97
N ILE A 243 18.32 -14.12 9.99
CA ILE A 243 17.63 -13.33 8.99
C ILE A 243 17.49 -11.92 9.57
N ASN A 244 18.08 -10.92 8.91
CA ASN A 244 18.11 -9.53 9.37
C ASN A 244 17.18 -8.60 8.58
N ASP A 245 16.91 -8.89 7.31
CA ASP A 245 16.02 -8.10 6.47
C ASP A 245 14.95 -8.99 5.86
N MET A 246 13.79 -8.43 5.58
CA MET A 246 12.63 -9.16 5.09
C MET A 246 12.34 -8.84 3.63
N PRO A 247 11.88 -9.80 2.82
CA PRO A 247 11.31 -9.48 1.51
C PRO A 247 10.09 -8.60 1.65
N TYR A 248 9.91 -7.70 0.70
CA TYR A 248 8.75 -6.79 0.66
C TYR A 248 7.43 -7.55 0.75
N GLY A 249 6.55 -7.08 1.64
CA GLY A 249 5.21 -7.64 1.84
C GLY A 249 5.16 -8.94 2.65
N VAL A 250 6.28 -9.39 3.24
CA VAL A 250 6.33 -10.57 4.12
C VAL A 250 6.51 -10.13 5.57
N THR A 251 5.70 -10.69 6.48
CA THR A 251 5.87 -10.47 7.93
C THR A 251 6.72 -11.56 8.57
N THR A 252 7.29 -11.28 9.77
CA THR A 252 8.09 -12.27 10.52
C THR A 252 7.30 -13.53 10.80
N SER A 253 6.00 -13.38 11.16
CA SER A 253 5.10 -14.52 11.38
C SER A 253 4.93 -15.38 10.13
N GLN A 254 4.68 -14.76 8.98
CA GLN A 254 4.55 -15.48 7.69
C GLN A 254 5.86 -16.14 7.28
N MET A 255 7.00 -15.49 7.54
CA MET A 255 8.32 -16.05 7.29
C MET A 255 8.55 -17.32 8.12
N ILE A 256 8.35 -17.24 9.43
CA ILE A 256 8.53 -18.36 10.36
C ILE A 256 7.60 -19.51 9.99
N GLU A 257 6.33 -19.21 9.71
CA GLU A 257 5.36 -20.24 9.30
C GLU A 257 5.80 -20.95 8.02
N SER A 258 6.32 -20.21 7.04
CA SER A 258 6.83 -20.79 5.78
C SER A 258 8.05 -21.70 6.03
N ILE A 259 8.94 -21.30 6.92
CA ILE A 259 10.11 -22.09 7.31
C ILE A 259 9.69 -23.39 8.02
N ILE A 260 8.75 -23.31 8.96
CA ILE A 260 8.22 -24.50 9.67
C ILE A 260 7.55 -25.44 8.67
N LYS A 261 6.70 -24.94 7.79
CA LYS A 261 6.03 -25.74 6.74
C LYS A 261 7.03 -26.43 5.80
N ALA A 262 8.13 -25.76 5.45
CA ALA A 262 9.18 -26.34 4.62
C ALA A 262 9.95 -27.44 5.37
N ASN A 263 10.18 -27.28 6.67
CA ASN A 263 10.80 -28.29 7.54
C ASN A 263 9.91 -29.52 7.66
N ASP A 264 8.62 -29.35 7.93
CA ASP A 264 7.65 -30.45 8.07
C ASP A 264 7.49 -31.26 6.78
N LYS A 265 7.62 -30.59 5.62
CA LYS A 265 7.65 -31.24 4.30
C LYS A 265 9.01 -31.87 3.97
N GLY A 266 9.99 -31.82 4.87
CA GLY A 266 11.33 -32.37 4.67
C GLY A 266 12.18 -31.67 3.60
N LYS A 267 11.81 -30.45 3.19
CA LYS A 267 12.56 -29.64 2.22
C LYS A 267 13.80 -28.99 2.83
N ILE A 268 13.73 -28.65 4.09
CA ILE A 268 14.84 -28.16 4.91
C ILE A 268 14.92 -28.99 6.20
N ARG A 269 16.04 -28.92 6.90
CA ARG A 269 16.22 -29.61 8.19
C ARG A 269 16.72 -28.65 9.23
N ILE A 270 15.81 -28.11 10.02
CA ILE A 270 16.10 -27.20 11.11
C ILE A 270 15.71 -27.81 12.46
N LYS A 271 16.33 -27.35 13.53
CA LYS A 271 16.01 -27.75 14.91
C LYS A 271 14.90 -26.88 15.50
N LYS A 272 15.00 -25.57 15.32
CA LYS A 272 14.00 -24.57 15.77
C LYS A 272 14.22 -23.24 15.06
N VAL A 273 13.19 -22.40 15.06
CA VAL A 273 13.24 -20.97 14.69
C VAL A 273 12.84 -20.16 15.91
N VAL A 274 13.48 -19.02 16.10
CA VAL A 274 13.19 -18.08 17.21
C VAL A 274 13.08 -16.69 16.62
N ASP A 275 12.03 -15.97 16.94
CA ASP A 275 11.86 -14.56 16.60
C ASP A 275 12.37 -13.70 17.75
N ASN A 276 13.42 -12.94 17.50
CA ASN A 276 13.99 -11.95 18.41
C ASN A 276 13.77 -10.52 17.87
N THR A 277 12.88 -10.36 16.88
CA THR A 277 12.61 -9.06 16.26
C THR A 277 12.13 -8.07 17.31
N ALA A 278 12.80 -6.91 17.35
CA ALA A 278 12.45 -5.78 18.18
C ALA A 278 12.42 -4.51 17.31
N GLN A 279 13.37 -3.60 17.46
CA GLN A 279 13.53 -2.45 16.56
C GLN A 279 14.01 -2.88 15.16
N ASN A 280 14.87 -3.90 15.10
CA ASN A 280 15.37 -4.50 13.88
C ASN A 280 14.89 -5.95 13.77
N VAL A 281 14.79 -6.43 12.55
CA VAL A 281 14.46 -7.83 12.29
C VAL A 281 15.61 -8.74 12.74
N GLU A 282 15.30 -9.72 13.55
CA GLU A 282 16.23 -10.79 13.95
C GLU A 282 15.48 -12.11 14.11
N ILE A 283 15.46 -12.91 13.05
CA ILE A 283 14.92 -14.28 13.11
C ILE A 283 16.10 -15.25 13.11
N ILE A 284 16.21 -16.05 14.18
CA ILE A 284 17.30 -17.00 14.37
C ILE A 284 16.82 -18.39 13.97
N VAL A 285 17.53 -19.01 13.03
CA VAL A 285 17.27 -20.37 12.54
C VAL A 285 18.39 -21.29 13.02
N PHE A 286 18.05 -22.24 13.87
CA PHE A 286 18.99 -23.26 14.37
C PHE A 286 18.93 -24.51 13.48
N LEU A 287 20.06 -24.87 12.90
CA LEU A 287 20.17 -25.99 11.99
C LEU A 287 20.14 -27.34 12.74
N ALA A 288 19.66 -28.39 12.08
CA ALA A 288 19.81 -29.75 12.57
C ALA A 288 21.29 -30.21 12.49
N LYS A 289 21.60 -31.29 13.18
CA LYS A 289 22.99 -31.84 13.14
C LYS A 289 23.38 -32.19 11.70
N ASN A 290 24.66 -31.92 11.38
CA ASN A 290 25.27 -32.23 10.09
C ASN A 290 24.60 -31.53 8.85
N GLN A 291 23.97 -30.38 9.07
CA GLN A 291 23.49 -29.52 7.97
C GLN A 291 24.54 -28.46 7.64
N SER A 292 24.75 -28.22 6.34
CA SER A 292 25.59 -27.12 5.87
C SER A 292 24.79 -25.80 5.87
N PRO A 293 25.30 -24.71 6.47
CA PRO A 293 24.67 -23.40 6.42
C PRO A 293 24.39 -22.93 5.00
N SER A 294 25.36 -23.01 4.11
CA SER A 294 25.23 -22.57 2.71
C SER A 294 24.09 -23.30 1.98
N ILE A 295 24.06 -24.64 2.05
CA ILE A 295 22.99 -25.44 1.40
C ILE A 295 21.63 -25.11 2.03
N THR A 296 21.59 -24.84 3.34
CA THR A 296 20.33 -24.48 4.00
C THR A 296 19.86 -23.10 3.59
N ILE A 297 20.75 -22.13 3.38
CA ILE A 297 20.40 -20.79 2.87
C ILE A 297 19.78 -20.92 1.47
N ASP A 298 20.39 -21.69 0.58
CA ASP A 298 19.83 -21.94 -0.76
C ASP A 298 18.45 -22.61 -0.70
N ALA A 299 18.29 -23.57 0.21
CA ALA A 299 17.01 -24.24 0.42
C ALA A 299 15.94 -23.31 1.05
N LEU A 300 16.32 -22.38 1.94
CA LEU A 300 15.44 -21.35 2.49
C LEU A 300 14.93 -20.43 1.37
N TYR A 301 15.78 -19.97 0.47
CA TYR A 301 15.35 -19.20 -0.69
C TYR A 301 14.44 -20.00 -1.64
N ALA A 302 14.75 -21.27 -1.87
CA ALA A 302 13.98 -22.08 -2.82
C ALA A 302 12.59 -22.53 -2.32
N PHE A 303 12.42 -22.71 -1.00
CA PHE A 303 11.23 -23.38 -0.44
C PHE A 303 10.46 -22.59 0.60
N THR A 304 10.88 -21.36 0.92
CA THR A 304 10.21 -20.52 1.92
C THR A 304 10.00 -19.09 1.42
N ASN A 305 9.34 -18.28 2.22
CA ASN A 305 9.15 -16.85 1.95
C ASN A 305 10.44 -16.03 2.10
N CYS A 306 11.61 -16.66 2.26
CA CYS A 306 12.90 -15.97 2.20
C CYS A 306 13.21 -15.40 0.81
N GLU A 307 12.59 -15.91 -0.25
CA GLU A 307 12.55 -15.29 -1.58
C GLU A 307 11.11 -15.12 -2.02
N MET A 308 10.78 -13.92 -2.49
CA MET A 308 9.50 -13.59 -3.08
C MET A 308 9.68 -13.02 -4.46
N SER A 309 8.75 -13.34 -5.35
CA SER A 309 8.70 -12.74 -6.67
C SER A 309 7.53 -11.79 -6.78
N VAL A 310 7.78 -10.59 -7.28
CA VAL A 310 6.76 -9.57 -7.51
C VAL A 310 6.78 -9.17 -8.97
N SER A 311 5.61 -9.14 -9.60
CA SER A 311 5.46 -8.61 -10.95
C SER A 311 4.90 -7.20 -10.84
N PRO A 312 5.69 -6.18 -11.17
CA PRO A 312 5.19 -4.82 -11.24
C PRO A 312 4.20 -4.67 -12.39
N LEU A 313 3.28 -3.75 -12.23
CA LEU A 313 2.27 -3.41 -13.25
C LEU A 313 1.83 -1.96 -12.98
N ALA A 314 2.41 -1.03 -13.70
CA ALA A 314 2.18 0.40 -13.49
C ALA A 314 0.97 0.87 -14.30
N PHE A 315 -0.20 0.93 -13.63
CA PHE A 315 -1.38 1.66 -14.08
C PHE A 315 -1.64 2.84 -13.14
N VAL A 316 -1.88 4.01 -13.72
CA VAL A 316 -2.20 5.27 -13.06
C VAL A 316 -3.35 5.96 -13.79
#